data_067b852b0e21009aa2dd7f900218dee5
#
_entry.id   067b852b0e21009aa2dd7f900218dee5
#
_cell.length_a   1.000
_cell.length_b   1.000
_cell.length_c   1.000
_cell.angle_alpha   90.00
_cell.angle_beta   90.00
_cell.angle_gamma   90.00
#
_symmetry.space_group_name_H-M   'P 1'
#
loop_
_entity.id
_entity.type
_entity.pdbx_description
1 polymer ?
#
loop_
_entity_poly.entity_id
_entity_poly.type
_entity_poly.pdbx_seq_one_letter_code
_entity_poly.pdbx_strand_id
1 'polypeptide(L)'
;MPQDAQQHKTSLVMPILLITIGALFLFRTWHPGFEPYQVLKTYWPLLLILVGLGKIWDFSRNRTAESGQGTPAVALGSTLGVVAFVFVIVILLGHYQKTRHHNDDSRDNFARHASQVVETRDLQGAKSVSAGLHLGAGQLNVSGGSAHLMNADFHFDRKWDNPTVDYHVSGDKGFLDVNQESDHVNFGASDNTWDLNFNDDVPLELRVEMGAGQGNLKLRGMDVSNVELHMGAGQVVLDLTGPRKSDLKVSIKGGVGQATIRLPNDVGVSAHAAGGIGSVRTEGLHKQDGEYVNDSYGKTPHKITLDVQGGIGEIELLAE
;
A
#
# COMPACT_ATOMS: atom_id res chain seq x y z
N MET A 1 35.93 36.30 47.05
CA MET A 1 34.82 35.39 46.60
C MET A 1 34.10 36.12 45.51
N PRO A 2 34.26 35.74 44.23
CA PRO A 2 33.43 36.25 43.13
C PRO A 2 32.21 35.37 42.97
N GLN A 3 31.02 35.98 42.91
CA GLN A 3 29.73 35.34 42.64
C GLN A 3 29.65 35.03 41.14
N ASP A 4 29.49 33.75 40.82
CA ASP A 4 29.17 33.28 39.49
C ASP A 4 27.77 33.71 39.08
N ALA A 5 27.70 34.69 38.16
CA ALA A 5 26.45 35.06 37.48
C ALA A 5 26.08 33.95 36.48
N GLN A 6 25.12 33.09 36.83
CA GLN A 6 24.50 32.17 35.91
C GLN A 6 23.76 32.97 34.81
N GLN A 7 24.31 33.01 33.62
CA GLN A 7 23.64 33.49 32.43
C GLN A 7 22.54 32.51 32.06
N HIS A 8 21.29 32.84 32.37
CA HIS A 8 20.10 32.20 31.80
C HIS A 8 20.10 32.39 30.27
N LYS A 9 20.45 31.34 29.51
CA LYS A 9 20.24 31.31 28.07
C LYS A 9 18.74 31.29 27.81
N THR A 10 18.13 32.44 27.58
CA THR A 10 16.75 32.57 27.15
C THR A 10 16.61 31.93 25.76
N SER A 11 15.90 30.81 25.70
CA SER A 11 15.59 30.12 24.46
C SER A 11 14.61 30.96 23.63
N LEU A 12 15.06 31.47 22.48
CA LEU A 12 14.23 32.22 21.51
C LEU A 12 13.16 31.35 20.81
N VAL A 13 13.12 30.04 21.07
CA VAL A 13 12.17 29.09 20.44
C VAL A 13 10.72 29.39 20.85
N MET A 14 10.48 29.71 22.15
CA MET A 14 9.13 29.99 22.64
C MET A 14 8.52 31.26 22.05
N PRO A 15 9.21 32.42 21.99
CA PRO A 15 8.68 33.62 21.34
C PRO A 15 8.39 33.43 19.86
N ILE A 16 9.25 32.71 19.13
CA ILE A 16 9.07 32.43 17.70
C ILE A 16 7.83 31.53 17.47
N LEU A 17 7.65 30.52 18.31
CA LEU A 17 6.51 29.60 18.23
C LEU A 17 5.18 30.34 18.50
N LEU A 18 5.15 31.25 19.48
CA LEU A 18 4.00 32.10 19.78
C LEU A 18 3.65 33.04 18.62
N ILE A 19 4.66 33.67 18.00
CA ILE A 19 4.45 34.55 16.84
C ILE A 19 3.92 33.74 15.64
N THR A 20 4.44 32.54 15.41
CA THR A 20 3.98 31.68 14.31
C THR A 20 2.53 31.24 14.49
N ILE A 21 2.15 30.85 15.72
CA ILE A 21 0.75 30.52 16.06
C ILE A 21 -0.15 31.73 15.88
N GLY A 22 0.25 32.91 16.35
CA GLY A 22 -0.51 34.14 16.20
C GLY A 22 -0.69 34.54 14.73
N ALA A 23 0.35 34.42 13.91
CA ALA A 23 0.28 34.68 12.48
C ALA A 23 -0.65 33.72 11.75
N LEU A 24 -0.66 32.42 12.12
CA LEU A 24 -1.57 31.41 11.60
C LEU A 24 -3.04 31.74 11.91
N PHE A 25 -3.33 32.23 13.14
CA PHE A 25 -4.67 32.67 13.53
C PHE A 25 -5.10 33.92 12.78
N LEU A 26 -4.22 34.90 12.59
CA LEU A 26 -4.50 36.09 11.80
C LEU A 26 -4.77 35.75 10.31
N PHE A 27 -4.00 34.82 9.75
CA PHE A 27 -4.19 34.36 8.38
C PHE A 27 -5.54 33.67 8.18
N ARG A 28 -6.00 32.89 9.17
CA ARG A 28 -7.35 32.29 9.19
C ARG A 28 -8.47 33.35 9.16
N THR A 29 -8.27 34.49 9.86
CA THR A 29 -9.26 35.57 9.90
C THR A 29 -9.40 36.24 8.53
N TRP A 30 -8.34 36.32 7.73
CA TRP A 30 -8.36 36.88 6.38
C TRP A 30 -8.78 35.89 5.30
N HIS A 31 -8.69 34.59 5.58
CA HIS A 31 -9.06 33.53 4.64
C HIS A 31 -9.97 32.49 5.33
N PRO A 32 -11.29 32.72 5.37
CA PRO A 32 -12.24 31.86 6.11
C PRO A 32 -12.34 30.43 5.56
N GLY A 33 -11.87 30.15 4.34
CA GLY A 33 -11.77 28.79 3.76
C GLY A 33 -10.48 28.02 4.11
N PHE A 34 -9.56 28.61 4.90
CA PHE A 34 -8.33 27.94 5.29
C PHE A 34 -8.52 27.20 6.62
N GLU A 35 -8.51 25.86 6.56
CA GLU A 35 -8.57 25.01 7.75
C GLU A 35 -7.17 24.45 8.08
N PRO A 36 -6.39 25.14 8.96
CA PRO A 36 -5.01 24.73 9.28
C PRO A 36 -4.94 23.34 9.90
N TYR A 37 -6.02 22.90 10.55
CA TYR A 37 -6.12 21.57 11.15
C TYR A 37 -6.14 20.46 10.09
N GLN A 38 -6.83 20.62 8.99
CA GLN A 38 -6.88 19.65 7.90
C GLN A 38 -5.52 19.54 7.20
N VAL A 39 -4.86 20.67 6.97
CA VAL A 39 -3.51 20.71 6.39
C VAL A 39 -2.52 20.00 7.33
N LEU A 40 -2.58 20.26 8.62
CA LEU A 40 -1.71 19.61 9.61
C LEU A 40 -2.00 18.10 9.70
N LYS A 41 -3.27 17.69 9.68
CA LYS A 41 -3.67 16.27 9.71
C LYS A 41 -3.22 15.51 8.46
N THR A 42 -3.21 16.14 7.30
CA THR A 42 -2.83 15.51 6.03
C THR A 42 -1.31 15.46 5.87
N TYR A 43 -0.59 16.51 6.30
CA TYR A 43 0.84 16.67 6.00
C TYR A 43 1.76 16.51 7.21
N TRP A 44 1.26 16.07 8.39
CA TRP A 44 2.10 15.84 9.56
C TRP A 44 3.28 14.86 9.33
N PRO A 45 3.20 13.84 8.42
CA PRO A 45 4.36 12.99 8.16
C PRO A 45 5.51 13.75 7.51
N LEU A 46 5.21 14.78 6.69
CA LEU A 46 6.25 15.63 6.09
C LEU A 46 7.03 16.43 7.15
N LEU A 47 6.39 16.82 8.27
CA LEU A 47 7.08 17.45 9.38
C LEU A 47 8.11 16.53 10.02
N LEU A 48 7.80 15.24 10.16
CA LEU A 48 8.76 14.26 10.70
C LEU A 48 9.94 14.05 9.75
N ILE A 49 9.68 14.00 8.44
CA ILE A 49 10.75 13.88 7.42
C ILE A 49 11.66 15.10 7.48
N LEU A 50 11.10 16.30 7.56
CA LEU A 50 11.88 17.55 7.65
C LEU A 50 12.72 17.63 8.93
N VAL A 51 12.15 17.22 10.06
CA VAL A 51 12.90 17.14 11.34
C VAL A 51 14.04 16.12 11.24
N GLY A 52 13.78 14.97 10.61
CA GLY A 52 14.80 13.93 10.36
C GLY A 52 15.94 14.44 9.46
N LEU A 53 15.60 15.07 8.35
CA LEU A 53 16.58 15.67 7.43
C LEU A 53 17.40 16.78 8.08
N GLY A 54 16.77 17.62 8.92
CA GLY A 54 17.47 18.64 9.70
C GLY A 54 18.52 18.04 10.64
N LYS A 55 18.18 16.95 11.32
CA LYS A 55 19.11 16.21 12.21
C LYS A 55 20.27 15.58 11.43
N ILE A 56 20.02 15.01 10.26
CA ILE A 56 21.07 14.44 9.39
C ILE A 56 22.00 15.54 8.89
N TRP A 57 21.46 16.70 8.52
CA TRP A 57 22.26 17.85 8.09
C TRP A 57 23.15 18.39 9.19
N ASP A 58 22.63 18.56 10.41
CA ASP A 58 23.41 18.98 11.58
C ASP A 58 24.52 17.97 11.91
N PHE A 59 24.23 16.67 11.80
CA PHE A 59 25.21 15.61 12.00
C PHE A 59 26.33 15.64 10.93
N SER A 60 25.98 15.90 9.67
CA SER A 60 26.94 16.01 8.57
C SER A 60 27.86 17.24 8.72
N ARG A 61 27.32 18.36 9.20
CA ARG A 61 28.10 19.59 9.43
C ARG A 61 29.05 19.50 10.61
N ASN A 62 28.69 18.79 11.67
CA ASN A 62 29.54 18.65 12.85
C ASN A 62 30.75 17.75 12.61
N ARG A 63 30.79 16.94 11.54
CA ARG A 63 31.97 16.15 11.15
C ARG A 63 33.08 16.97 10.49
N THR A 64 32.79 18.18 9.98
CA THR A 64 33.77 19.04 9.32
C THR A 64 34.31 20.15 10.23
N ALA A 65 33.89 20.22 11.51
CA ALA A 65 34.24 21.31 12.44
C ALA A 65 35.27 20.92 13.52
N GLU A 66 36.12 19.93 13.25
CA GLU A 66 37.23 19.57 14.17
C GLU A 66 38.53 20.31 13.85
N SER A 67 38.47 21.55 13.40
CA SER A 67 39.61 22.45 13.40
C SER A 67 39.15 23.93 13.35
N GLY A 68 39.13 24.62 14.51
CA GLY A 68 39.06 26.06 14.52
C GLY A 68 37.99 26.65 15.44
N GLN A 69 38.41 27.37 16.46
CA GLN A 69 37.61 28.23 17.32
C GLN A 69 36.70 29.14 16.51
N GLY A 70 35.38 28.88 16.54
CA GLY A 70 34.35 29.71 15.90
C GLY A 70 33.11 29.81 16.78
N THR A 71 32.76 31.05 17.10
CA THR A 71 31.67 31.54 17.94
C THR A 71 30.30 30.83 17.72
N PRO A 72 29.43 30.72 18.74
CA PRO A 72 28.17 29.96 18.74
C PRO A 72 27.01 30.66 17.98
N ALA A 73 27.29 31.53 17.04
CA ALA A 73 26.26 32.27 16.28
C ALA A 73 25.58 31.46 15.15
N VAL A 74 26.06 30.22 14.82
CA VAL A 74 25.61 29.47 13.66
C VAL A 74 24.46 28.51 13.95
N ALA A 75 24.14 28.22 15.19
CA ALA A 75 23.02 27.32 15.55
C ALA A 75 21.62 27.96 15.40
N LEU A 76 21.52 29.29 15.33
CA LEU A 76 20.25 30.01 15.16
C LEU A 76 19.74 29.99 13.68
N GLY A 77 20.65 29.91 12.71
CA GLY A 77 20.30 29.98 11.29
C GLY A 77 19.60 28.72 10.74
N SER A 78 19.89 27.55 11.31
CA SER A 78 19.34 26.29 10.80
C SER A 78 17.89 26.07 11.24
N THR A 79 17.54 26.41 12.46
CA THR A 79 16.17 26.29 12.98
C THR A 79 15.22 27.31 12.36
N LEU A 80 15.67 28.55 12.17
CA LEU A 80 14.91 29.61 11.47
C LEU A 80 14.69 29.26 9.99
N GLY A 81 15.70 28.70 9.32
CA GLY A 81 15.59 28.26 7.92
C GLY A 81 14.57 27.14 7.73
N VAL A 82 14.53 26.16 8.62
CA VAL A 82 13.55 25.06 8.56
C VAL A 82 12.13 25.56 8.83
N VAL A 83 11.93 26.43 9.82
CA VAL A 83 10.60 27.01 10.12
C VAL A 83 10.13 27.89 8.96
N ALA A 84 11.00 28.71 8.38
CA ALA A 84 10.67 29.54 7.21
C ALA A 84 10.34 28.69 5.97
N PHE A 85 11.08 27.61 5.74
CA PHE A 85 10.85 26.70 4.62
C PHE A 85 9.52 25.95 4.77
N VAL A 86 9.16 25.46 5.96
CA VAL A 86 7.85 24.86 6.24
C VAL A 86 6.73 25.88 6.03
N PHE A 87 6.92 27.12 6.46
CA PHE A 87 5.94 28.19 6.28
C PHE A 87 5.72 28.53 4.80
N VAL A 88 6.80 28.57 4.00
CA VAL A 88 6.72 28.75 2.55
C VAL A 88 5.98 27.59 1.87
N ILE A 89 6.25 26.35 2.27
CA ILE A 89 5.52 25.19 1.74
C ILE A 89 4.03 25.25 2.07
N VAL A 90 3.67 25.61 3.31
CA VAL A 90 2.26 25.75 3.73
C VAL A 90 1.57 26.84 2.92
N ILE A 91 2.25 27.97 2.67
CA ILE A 91 1.73 29.06 1.83
C ILE A 91 1.57 28.60 0.36
N LEU A 92 2.58 27.92 -0.19
CA LEU A 92 2.54 27.43 -1.58
C LEU A 92 1.45 26.37 -1.76
N LEU A 93 1.28 25.46 -0.80
CA LEU A 93 0.20 24.46 -0.83
C LEU A 93 -1.17 25.12 -0.67
N GLY A 94 -1.30 26.11 0.20
CA GLY A 94 -2.52 26.91 0.34
C GLY A 94 -2.88 27.71 -0.93
N HIS A 95 -1.88 28.28 -1.60
CA HIS A 95 -2.06 28.95 -2.91
C HIS A 95 -2.40 27.95 -4.03
N TYR A 96 -1.78 26.79 -4.04
CA TYR A 96 -2.05 25.74 -5.02
C TYR A 96 -3.48 25.18 -4.90
N GLN A 97 -3.99 25.03 -3.69
CA GLN A 97 -5.42 24.67 -3.47
C GLN A 97 -6.37 25.79 -3.91
N LYS A 98 -6.03 27.06 -3.67
CA LYS A 98 -6.87 28.20 -4.05
C LYS A 98 -6.95 28.39 -5.58
N THR A 99 -5.87 28.16 -6.32
CA THR A 99 -5.90 28.20 -7.79
C THR A 99 -6.69 27.04 -8.40
N ARG A 100 -6.75 25.88 -7.72
CA ARG A 100 -7.64 24.79 -8.14
C ARG A 100 -9.12 25.12 -7.88
N HIS A 101 -9.47 25.71 -6.73
CA HIS A 101 -10.85 26.07 -6.42
C HIS A 101 -11.45 27.14 -7.34
N HIS A 102 -10.62 27.99 -7.97
CA HIS A 102 -11.16 29.05 -8.86
C HIS A 102 -11.32 28.59 -10.31
N ASN A 103 -10.69 27.48 -10.71
CA ASN A 103 -10.89 26.86 -12.03
C ASN A 103 -11.91 25.69 -11.98
N ASP A 104 -12.38 25.28 -10.81
CA ASP A 104 -13.21 24.11 -10.64
C ASP A 104 -14.71 24.40 -10.52
N ASP A 105 -15.12 25.66 -10.37
CA ASP A 105 -16.56 26.02 -10.38
C ASP A 105 -17.27 25.67 -11.70
N SER A 106 -16.51 25.29 -12.74
CA SER A 106 -17.05 24.74 -13.99
C SER A 106 -16.89 23.23 -14.14
N ARG A 107 -16.20 22.56 -13.18
CA ARG A 107 -15.92 21.12 -13.21
C ARG A 107 -16.57 20.33 -12.06
N ASP A 108 -17.00 21.01 -10.99
CA ASP A 108 -17.65 20.37 -9.83
C ASP A 108 -19.08 19.88 -10.10
N ASN A 109 -19.60 20.02 -11.34
CA ASN A 109 -20.78 19.29 -11.80
C ASN A 109 -20.47 17.87 -12.31
N PHE A 110 -19.23 17.42 -12.29
CA PHE A 110 -18.93 15.99 -12.32
C PHE A 110 -19.14 15.43 -10.91
N ALA A 111 -20.42 15.26 -10.57
CA ALA A 111 -20.84 14.48 -9.43
C ALA A 111 -19.92 13.25 -9.35
N ARG A 112 -19.40 12.94 -8.15
CA ARG A 112 -18.87 11.63 -7.81
C ARG A 112 -20.00 10.63 -8.05
N HIS A 113 -20.14 10.18 -9.28
CA HIS A 113 -21.05 9.10 -9.62
C HIS A 113 -20.21 7.87 -9.41
N ALA A 114 -20.41 7.19 -8.29
CA ALA A 114 -19.98 5.81 -8.17
C ALA A 114 -20.50 5.10 -9.42
N SER A 115 -19.58 4.70 -10.28
CA SER A 115 -19.89 3.94 -11.48
C SER A 115 -19.74 2.47 -11.13
N GLN A 116 -20.66 1.67 -11.61
CA GLN A 116 -20.62 0.21 -11.51
C GLN A 116 -20.61 -0.36 -12.93
N VAL A 117 -19.67 -1.24 -13.19
CA VAL A 117 -19.58 -1.97 -14.45
C VAL A 117 -19.53 -3.47 -14.14
N VAL A 118 -20.47 -4.21 -14.72
CA VAL A 118 -20.51 -5.67 -14.59
C VAL A 118 -20.03 -6.28 -15.90
N GLU A 119 -19.03 -7.17 -15.79
CA GLU A 119 -18.42 -7.85 -16.92
C GLU A 119 -18.50 -9.37 -16.73
N THR A 120 -18.85 -10.08 -17.81
CA THR A 120 -18.87 -11.55 -17.83
C THR A 120 -17.99 -12.04 -18.96
N ARG A 121 -17.20 -13.05 -18.72
CA ARG A 121 -16.39 -13.73 -19.73
C ARG A 121 -16.65 -15.21 -19.69
N ASP A 122 -16.88 -15.80 -20.86
CA ASP A 122 -17.06 -17.24 -21.06
C ASP A 122 -15.73 -17.90 -21.43
N LEU A 123 -15.62 -19.20 -21.14
CA LEU A 123 -14.43 -20.00 -21.43
C LEU A 123 -14.05 -20.09 -22.90
N GLN A 124 -15.00 -19.93 -23.81
CA GLN A 124 -14.79 -20.01 -25.27
C GLN A 124 -14.01 -21.27 -25.72
N GLY A 125 -14.18 -22.39 -24.99
CA GLY A 125 -13.52 -23.67 -25.27
C GLY A 125 -12.12 -23.84 -24.66
N ALA A 126 -11.63 -22.89 -23.91
CA ALA A 126 -10.37 -23.03 -23.16
C ALA A 126 -10.50 -24.12 -22.08
N LYS A 127 -9.44 -24.94 -21.92
CA LYS A 127 -9.36 -26.00 -20.90
C LYS A 127 -8.57 -25.55 -19.66
N SER A 128 -7.81 -24.48 -19.79
CA SER A 128 -7.08 -23.82 -18.69
C SER A 128 -7.00 -22.33 -18.96
N VAL A 129 -6.78 -21.54 -17.91
CA VAL A 129 -6.73 -20.07 -18.02
C VAL A 129 -5.54 -19.50 -17.27
N SER A 130 -4.90 -18.51 -17.88
CA SER A 130 -3.94 -17.63 -17.22
C SER A 130 -4.60 -16.25 -17.08
N ALA A 131 -4.80 -15.80 -15.83
CA ALA A 131 -5.44 -14.53 -15.53
C ALA A 131 -4.44 -13.55 -14.90
N GLY A 132 -4.30 -12.37 -15.49
CA GLY A 132 -3.56 -11.22 -14.98
C GLY A 132 -4.53 -10.16 -14.44
N LEU A 133 -4.30 -9.69 -13.21
CA LEU A 133 -5.08 -8.64 -12.57
C LEU A 133 -4.14 -7.51 -12.17
N HIS A 134 -4.30 -6.33 -12.76
CA HIS A 134 -3.40 -5.19 -12.55
C HIS A 134 -4.19 -4.00 -11.99
N LEU A 135 -4.12 -3.82 -10.65
CA LEU A 135 -4.82 -2.78 -9.91
C LEU A 135 -3.81 -1.78 -9.34
N GLY A 136 -3.89 -0.52 -9.74
CA GLY A 136 -3.00 0.53 -9.22
C GLY A 136 -3.24 0.82 -7.74
N ALA A 137 -4.49 1.11 -7.36
CA ALA A 137 -4.88 1.35 -5.99
C ALA A 137 -6.35 1.02 -5.76
N GLY A 138 -6.69 0.39 -4.62
CA GLY A 138 -8.06 0.04 -4.27
C GLY A 138 -8.19 -1.25 -3.48
N GLN A 139 -9.36 -1.87 -3.59
CA GLN A 139 -9.68 -3.16 -3.00
C GLN A 139 -9.92 -4.19 -4.09
N LEU A 140 -9.26 -5.34 -3.98
CA LEU A 140 -9.44 -6.49 -4.87
C LEU A 140 -9.99 -7.66 -4.07
N ASN A 141 -11.16 -8.14 -4.46
CA ASN A 141 -11.76 -9.37 -3.94
C ASN A 141 -11.81 -10.40 -5.07
N VAL A 142 -11.20 -11.56 -4.85
CA VAL A 142 -11.23 -12.70 -5.78
C VAL A 142 -11.84 -13.89 -5.06
N SER A 143 -12.78 -14.55 -5.71
CA SER A 143 -13.39 -15.78 -5.18
C SER A 143 -13.80 -16.71 -6.32
N GLY A 144 -14.22 -17.92 -5.97
CA GLY A 144 -14.80 -18.88 -6.88
C GLY A 144 -16.32 -18.76 -7.00
N GLY A 145 -16.96 -19.73 -7.67
CA GLY A 145 -18.41 -19.90 -7.74
C GLY A 145 -19.07 -19.32 -8.99
N SER A 146 -18.30 -18.88 -9.99
CA SER A 146 -18.87 -18.45 -11.26
C SER A 146 -19.23 -19.66 -12.16
N ALA A 147 -20.41 -19.60 -12.79
CA ALA A 147 -20.79 -20.52 -13.87
C ALA A 147 -20.06 -20.22 -15.20
N HIS A 148 -19.60 -18.98 -15.37
CA HIS A 148 -18.78 -18.51 -16.48
C HIS A 148 -17.30 -18.58 -16.12
N LEU A 149 -16.39 -18.27 -17.04
CA LEU A 149 -14.98 -18.12 -16.69
C LEU A 149 -14.80 -17.12 -15.56
N MET A 150 -15.39 -15.94 -15.71
CA MET A 150 -15.32 -14.87 -14.74
C MET A 150 -16.61 -14.02 -14.79
N ASN A 151 -17.12 -13.70 -13.61
CA ASN A 151 -18.02 -12.57 -13.40
C ASN A 151 -17.28 -11.52 -12.60
N ALA A 152 -17.30 -10.29 -13.05
CA ALA A 152 -16.65 -9.17 -12.40
C ALA A 152 -17.63 -8.04 -12.15
N ASP A 153 -17.55 -7.43 -10.97
CA ASP A 153 -18.27 -6.22 -10.59
C ASP A 153 -17.24 -5.17 -10.17
N PHE A 154 -17.17 -4.10 -10.94
CA PHE A 154 -16.21 -3.03 -10.75
C PHE A 154 -16.93 -1.79 -10.23
N HIS A 155 -16.56 -1.33 -9.04
CA HIS A 155 -17.04 -0.11 -8.43
C HIS A 155 -15.92 0.93 -8.41
N PHE A 156 -16.15 2.09 -9.01
CA PHE A 156 -15.16 3.17 -9.05
C PHE A 156 -15.84 4.54 -9.02
N ASP A 157 -15.19 5.52 -8.41
CA ASP A 157 -15.71 6.88 -8.28
C ASP A 157 -15.27 7.81 -9.42
N ARG A 158 -14.38 7.35 -10.30
CA ARG A 158 -13.81 8.15 -11.39
C ARG A 158 -13.89 7.39 -12.71
N LYS A 159 -14.34 8.06 -13.74
CA LYS A 159 -14.53 7.47 -15.08
C LYS A 159 -13.25 6.86 -15.68
N TRP A 160 -12.08 7.38 -15.34
CA TRP A 160 -10.78 6.86 -15.81
C TRP A 160 -10.23 5.69 -14.97
N ASP A 161 -10.91 5.33 -13.86
CA ASP A 161 -10.60 4.12 -13.09
C ASP A 161 -11.34 2.90 -13.63
N ASN A 162 -12.09 3.06 -14.75
CA ASN A 162 -12.78 1.94 -15.42
C ASN A 162 -11.76 0.92 -15.92
N PRO A 163 -11.83 -0.35 -15.47
CA PRO A 163 -10.88 -1.35 -15.93
C PRO A 163 -11.18 -1.80 -17.37
N THR A 164 -10.13 -2.17 -18.07
CA THR A 164 -10.25 -2.92 -19.34
C THR A 164 -10.17 -4.41 -19.06
N VAL A 165 -11.00 -5.20 -19.74
CA VAL A 165 -11.05 -6.65 -19.61
C VAL A 165 -10.84 -7.28 -20.98
N ASP A 166 -9.63 -7.77 -21.20
CA ASP A 166 -9.24 -8.46 -22.44
C ASP A 166 -9.21 -9.96 -22.23
N TYR A 167 -9.86 -10.70 -23.11
CA TYR A 167 -9.83 -12.17 -23.08
C TYR A 167 -9.68 -12.73 -24.49
N HIS A 168 -8.74 -13.66 -24.66
CA HIS A 168 -8.56 -14.40 -25.88
C HIS A 168 -8.13 -15.84 -25.60
N VAL A 169 -8.40 -16.72 -26.55
CA VAL A 169 -8.03 -18.15 -26.47
C VAL A 169 -6.98 -18.46 -27.53
N SER A 170 -5.91 -19.14 -27.12
CA SER A 170 -4.89 -19.67 -28.02
C SER A 170 -4.69 -21.17 -27.76
N GLY A 171 -5.08 -21.99 -28.72
CA GLY A 171 -5.18 -23.44 -28.52
C GLY A 171 -6.17 -23.80 -27.42
N ASP A 172 -5.75 -24.55 -26.42
CA ASP A 172 -6.56 -24.96 -25.27
C ASP A 172 -6.43 -24.02 -24.06
N LYS A 173 -5.64 -22.93 -24.18
CA LYS A 173 -5.38 -22.00 -23.08
C LYS A 173 -6.05 -20.64 -23.32
N GLY A 174 -6.83 -20.18 -22.35
CA GLY A 174 -7.37 -18.82 -22.28
C GLY A 174 -6.38 -17.87 -21.61
N PHE A 175 -6.35 -16.64 -22.07
CA PHE A 175 -5.58 -15.54 -21.49
C PHE A 175 -6.55 -14.41 -21.16
N LEU A 176 -6.68 -14.11 -19.88
CA LEU A 176 -7.51 -13.03 -19.36
C LEU A 176 -6.60 -11.96 -18.76
N ASP A 177 -6.84 -10.71 -19.09
CA ASP A 177 -6.11 -9.58 -18.56
C ASP A 177 -7.10 -8.48 -18.13
N VAL A 178 -7.02 -8.10 -16.86
CA VAL A 178 -7.85 -7.05 -16.27
C VAL A 178 -6.93 -5.94 -15.78
N ASN A 179 -6.99 -4.80 -16.48
CA ASN A 179 -6.10 -3.68 -16.24
C ASN A 179 -6.86 -2.43 -15.82
N GLN A 180 -6.41 -1.78 -14.75
CA GLN A 180 -6.81 -0.41 -14.47
C GLN A 180 -6.02 0.52 -15.38
N GLU A 181 -6.70 1.15 -16.36
CA GLU A 181 -6.10 2.22 -17.16
C GLU A 181 -5.92 3.47 -16.27
N SER A 182 -4.71 3.73 -15.81
CA SER A 182 -4.41 4.97 -15.13
C SER A 182 -3.12 5.60 -15.65
N ASP A 183 -3.25 6.50 -16.61
CA ASP A 183 -2.17 7.45 -16.98
C ASP A 183 -1.95 8.54 -15.92
N HIS A 184 -2.73 8.52 -14.84
CA HIS A 184 -2.73 9.57 -13.83
C HIS A 184 -2.40 9.03 -12.45
N VAL A 185 -1.19 9.33 -11.96
CA VAL A 185 -0.83 9.10 -10.55
C VAL A 185 -1.60 10.10 -9.69
N ASN A 186 -2.70 9.67 -9.09
CA ASN A 186 -3.48 10.48 -8.16
C ASN A 186 -3.23 10.05 -6.72
N PHE A 187 -2.63 10.93 -5.92
CA PHE A 187 -2.43 10.77 -4.47
C PHE A 187 -3.71 11.08 -3.67
N GLY A 188 -4.86 10.52 -4.04
CA GLY A 188 -6.11 10.68 -3.31
C GLY A 188 -6.77 9.34 -3.04
N ALA A 189 -7.53 9.23 -1.94
CA ALA A 189 -8.37 8.07 -1.72
C ALA A 189 -9.35 7.94 -2.90
N SER A 190 -9.29 6.83 -3.61
CA SER A 190 -10.22 6.43 -4.67
C SER A 190 -11.01 5.24 -4.12
N ASP A 191 -12.33 5.33 -4.17
CA ASP A 191 -13.18 4.18 -3.88
C ASP A 191 -13.20 3.28 -5.13
N ASN A 192 -12.15 2.48 -5.29
CA ASN A 192 -12.01 1.53 -6.38
C ASN A 192 -12.04 0.11 -5.79
N THR A 193 -13.09 -0.63 -6.12
CA THR A 193 -13.29 -2.00 -5.64
C THR A 193 -13.59 -2.91 -6.81
N TRP A 194 -12.83 -3.99 -6.90
CA TRP A 194 -13.01 -5.05 -7.88
C TRP A 194 -13.46 -6.34 -7.19
N ASP A 195 -14.64 -6.80 -7.52
CA ASP A 195 -15.19 -8.08 -7.07
C ASP A 195 -15.21 -9.07 -8.25
N LEU A 196 -14.31 -10.07 -8.22
CA LEU A 196 -14.10 -11.02 -9.29
C LEU A 196 -14.44 -12.43 -8.82
N ASN A 197 -15.36 -13.10 -9.51
CA ASN A 197 -15.73 -14.50 -9.25
C ASN A 197 -15.32 -15.35 -10.43
N PHE A 198 -14.42 -16.31 -10.21
CA PHE A 198 -13.93 -17.23 -11.22
C PHE A 198 -14.67 -18.57 -11.18
N ASN A 199 -14.52 -19.34 -12.23
CA ASN A 199 -14.96 -20.73 -12.28
C ASN A 199 -14.08 -21.62 -11.42
N ASP A 200 -14.68 -22.48 -10.60
CA ASP A 200 -13.94 -23.35 -9.66
C ASP A 200 -13.32 -24.59 -10.32
N ASP A 201 -13.85 -24.99 -11.50
CA ASP A 201 -13.50 -26.25 -12.15
C ASP A 201 -12.44 -26.11 -13.25
N VAL A 202 -12.11 -24.88 -13.60
CA VAL A 202 -11.13 -24.58 -14.65
C VAL A 202 -9.76 -24.38 -14.05
N PRO A 203 -8.72 -25.14 -14.48
CA PRO A 203 -7.36 -24.92 -14.06
C PRO A 203 -6.92 -23.47 -14.31
N LEU A 204 -6.58 -22.76 -13.22
CA LEU A 204 -6.28 -21.33 -13.22
C LEU A 204 -4.83 -21.07 -12.78
N GLU A 205 -4.12 -20.26 -13.54
CA GLU A 205 -2.91 -19.56 -13.13
C GLU A 205 -3.28 -18.10 -12.88
N LEU A 206 -3.06 -17.61 -11.66
CA LEU A 206 -3.46 -16.26 -11.26
C LEU A 206 -2.25 -15.40 -10.97
N ARG A 207 -2.12 -14.28 -11.66
CA ARG A 207 -1.14 -13.23 -11.39
C ARG A 207 -1.86 -11.96 -10.95
N VAL A 208 -1.47 -11.42 -9.80
CA VAL A 208 -2.03 -10.20 -9.23
C VAL A 208 -0.93 -9.20 -8.99
N GLU A 209 -1.08 -8.01 -9.54
CA GLU A 209 -0.21 -6.87 -9.31
C GLU A 209 -1.02 -5.72 -8.73
N MET A 210 -0.67 -5.30 -7.52
CA MET A 210 -1.33 -4.19 -6.82
C MET A 210 -0.31 -3.15 -6.40
N GLY A 211 -0.57 -1.89 -6.71
CA GLY A 211 0.28 -0.79 -6.23
C GLY A 211 0.05 -0.54 -4.74
N ALA A 212 -1.18 -0.25 -4.35
CA ALA A 212 -1.55 -0.01 -2.96
C ALA A 212 -3.00 -0.44 -2.67
N GLY A 213 -3.29 -0.88 -1.43
CA GLY A 213 -4.67 -1.16 -1.00
C GLY A 213 -4.85 -2.48 -0.27
N GLN A 214 -5.96 -3.15 -0.55
CA GLN A 214 -6.34 -4.40 0.12
C GLN A 214 -6.65 -5.49 -0.91
N GLY A 215 -6.00 -6.65 -0.77
CA GLY A 215 -6.26 -7.86 -1.54
C GLY A 215 -6.91 -8.92 -0.66
N ASN A 216 -8.06 -9.45 -1.08
CA ASN A 216 -8.76 -10.55 -0.41
C ASN A 216 -9.03 -11.66 -1.42
N LEU A 217 -8.16 -12.67 -1.43
CA LEU A 217 -8.20 -13.75 -2.39
C LEU A 217 -8.69 -15.04 -1.71
N LYS A 218 -9.93 -15.42 -1.95
CA LYS A 218 -10.57 -16.63 -1.43
C LYS A 218 -10.52 -17.73 -2.48
N LEU A 219 -9.40 -18.45 -2.53
CA LEU A 219 -9.13 -19.50 -3.53
C LEU A 219 -9.43 -20.91 -3.02
N ARG A 220 -10.26 -20.99 -1.99
CA ARG A 220 -10.68 -22.25 -1.37
C ARG A 220 -11.40 -23.14 -2.38
N GLY A 221 -10.90 -24.36 -2.58
CA GLY A 221 -11.54 -25.37 -3.44
C GLY A 221 -11.44 -25.13 -4.94
N MET A 222 -10.91 -23.97 -5.37
CA MET A 222 -10.67 -23.67 -6.78
C MET A 222 -9.51 -24.49 -7.32
N ASP A 223 -9.57 -24.87 -8.60
CA ASP A 223 -8.46 -25.53 -9.30
C ASP A 223 -7.39 -24.53 -9.73
N VAL A 224 -6.61 -24.07 -8.76
CA VAL A 224 -5.52 -23.12 -9.00
C VAL A 224 -4.17 -23.83 -8.89
N SER A 225 -3.34 -23.70 -9.91
CA SER A 225 -2.01 -24.33 -9.99
C SER A 225 -0.86 -23.37 -9.69
N ASN A 226 -1.04 -22.07 -9.96
CA ASN A 226 -0.04 -21.03 -9.68
C ASN A 226 -0.70 -19.75 -9.23
N VAL A 227 -0.13 -19.10 -8.19
CA VAL A 227 -0.47 -17.77 -7.74
C VAL A 227 0.79 -16.93 -7.63
N GLU A 228 0.85 -15.85 -8.39
CA GLU A 228 1.85 -14.79 -8.22
C GLU A 228 1.15 -13.53 -7.71
N LEU A 229 1.61 -12.99 -6.56
CA LEU A 229 1.05 -11.77 -6.01
C LEU A 229 2.18 -10.77 -5.72
N HIS A 230 2.10 -9.61 -6.35
CA HIS A 230 2.99 -8.48 -6.11
C HIS A 230 2.20 -7.31 -5.56
N MET A 231 2.59 -6.80 -4.39
CA MET A 231 1.94 -5.64 -3.76
C MET A 231 2.98 -4.62 -3.33
N GLY A 232 2.77 -3.35 -3.69
CA GLY A 232 3.65 -2.26 -3.24
C GLY A 232 3.43 -1.94 -1.76
N ALA A 233 2.19 -1.61 -1.37
CA ALA A 233 1.85 -1.28 0.01
C ALA A 233 0.41 -1.69 0.36
N GLY A 234 0.17 -2.26 1.55
CA GLY A 234 -1.18 -2.57 2.02
C GLY A 234 -1.33 -3.90 2.72
N GLN A 235 -2.51 -4.51 2.58
CA GLN A 235 -2.85 -5.77 3.24
C GLN A 235 -3.31 -6.82 2.24
N VAL A 236 -2.86 -8.05 2.42
CA VAL A 236 -3.32 -9.21 1.67
C VAL A 236 -3.82 -10.28 2.61
N VAL A 237 -5.00 -10.80 2.31
CA VAL A 237 -5.52 -12.04 2.89
C VAL A 237 -5.67 -13.06 1.76
N LEU A 238 -4.94 -14.16 1.85
CA LEU A 238 -4.98 -15.26 0.89
C LEU A 238 -5.49 -16.52 1.58
N ASP A 239 -6.68 -16.99 1.19
CA ASP A 239 -7.27 -18.22 1.70
C ASP A 239 -7.07 -19.35 0.69
N LEU A 240 -6.22 -20.31 1.06
CA LEU A 240 -5.90 -21.52 0.29
C LEU A 240 -6.47 -22.78 0.94
N THR A 241 -7.34 -22.65 1.91
CA THR A 241 -7.95 -23.78 2.59
C THR A 241 -8.80 -24.63 1.64
N GLY A 242 -9.10 -25.86 2.07
CA GLY A 242 -9.92 -26.79 1.30
C GLY A 242 -9.12 -27.73 0.39
N PRO A 243 -9.80 -28.70 -0.23
CA PRO A 243 -9.14 -29.76 -0.99
C PRO A 243 -8.43 -29.21 -2.25
N ARG A 244 -7.35 -29.89 -2.64
CA ARG A 244 -6.60 -29.59 -3.87
C ARG A 244 -6.79 -30.66 -4.94
N LYS A 245 -7.01 -30.21 -6.18
CA LYS A 245 -7.08 -31.08 -7.38
C LYS A 245 -5.69 -31.27 -8.00
N SER A 246 -4.75 -30.34 -7.73
CA SER A 246 -3.40 -30.30 -8.28
C SER A 246 -2.43 -29.67 -7.28
N ASP A 247 -1.12 -29.80 -7.52
CA ASP A 247 -0.10 -29.04 -6.80
C ASP A 247 -0.32 -27.55 -7.00
N LEU A 248 -0.12 -26.76 -5.93
CA LEU A 248 -0.21 -25.31 -5.97
C LEU A 248 1.14 -24.67 -5.63
N LYS A 249 1.59 -23.79 -6.51
CA LYS A 249 2.74 -22.94 -6.25
C LYS A 249 2.28 -21.50 -6.00
N VAL A 250 2.77 -20.89 -4.91
CA VAL A 250 2.42 -19.53 -4.51
C VAL A 250 3.69 -18.70 -4.31
N SER A 251 3.75 -17.54 -4.92
CA SER A 251 4.80 -16.55 -4.73
C SER A 251 4.19 -15.21 -4.37
N ILE A 252 4.54 -14.67 -3.21
CA ILE A 252 4.06 -13.37 -2.72
C ILE A 252 5.27 -12.45 -2.51
N LYS A 253 5.23 -11.27 -3.13
CA LYS A 253 6.22 -10.22 -2.92
C LYS A 253 5.52 -8.94 -2.46
N GLY A 254 5.82 -8.52 -1.22
CA GLY A 254 5.26 -7.32 -0.62
C GLY A 254 6.34 -6.27 -0.32
N GLY A 255 6.01 -4.97 -0.53
CA GLY A 255 6.87 -3.87 -0.14
C GLY A 255 6.66 -3.52 1.33
N VAL A 256 5.50 -2.98 1.67
CA VAL A 256 5.15 -2.52 3.03
C VAL A 256 3.73 -2.96 3.38
N GLY A 257 3.55 -3.68 4.50
CA GLY A 257 2.21 -4.02 4.97
C GLY A 257 2.09 -5.37 5.66
N GLN A 258 0.94 -6.00 5.50
CA GLN A 258 0.61 -7.27 6.16
C GLN A 258 0.15 -8.31 5.13
N ALA A 259 0.65 -9.54 5.27
CA ALA A 259 0.18 -10.68 4.51
C ALA A 259 -0.29 -11.79 5.47
N THR A 260 -1.57 -12.15 5.41
CA THR A 260 -2.15 -13.26 6.16
C THR A 260 -2.52 -14.37 5.19
N ILE A 261 -1.89 -15.53 5.32
CA ILE A 261 -2.11 -16.68 4.46
C ILE A 261 -2.71 -17.82 5.28
N ARG A 262 -3.92 -18.23 4.90
CA ARG A 262 -4.61 -19.38 5.48
C ARG A 262 -4.35 -20.63 4.65
N LEU A 263 -3.89 -21.67 5.30
CA LEU A 263 -3.40 -22.91 4.69
C LEU A 263 -4.20 -24.09 5.20
N PRO A 264 -4.44 -25.13 4.40
CA PRO A 264 -5.15 -26.32 4.85
C PRO A 264 -4.26 -27.20 5.75
N ASN A 265 -4.86 -27.85 6.73
CA ASN A 265 -4.19 -28.86 7.56
C ASN A 265 -4.13 -30.24 6.90
N ASP A 266 -5.04 -30.53 5.97
CA ASP A 266 -5.21 -31.83 5.30
C ASP A 266 -4.46 -31.98 3.98
N VAL A 267 -3.79 -30.94 3.54
CA VAL A 267 -2.90 -30.92 2.36
C VAL A 267 -1.47 -30.60 2.79
N GLY A 268 -0.48 -31.27 2.22
CA GLY A 268 0.93 -31.01 2.53
C GLY A 268 1.35 -29.60 2.17
N VAL A 269 1.91 -28.84 3.12
CA VAL A 269 2.36 -27.46 2.96
C VAL A 269 3.86 -27.39 3.23
N SER A 270 4.59 -26.69 2.34
CA SER A 270 5.96 -26.24 2.57
C SER A 270 6.01 -24.74 2.25
N ALA A 271 6.44 -23.92 3.21
CA ALA A 271 6.46 -22.47 3.10
C ALA A 271 7.84 -21.91 3.48
N HIS A 272 8.36 -21.09 2.59
CA HIS A 272 9.47 -20.18 2.87
C HIS A 272 8.92 -18.78 3.10
N ALA A 273 9.23 -18.15 4.25
CA ALA A 273 8.81 -16.79 4.55
C ALA A 273 9.99 -15.97 5.06
N ALA A 274 10.26 -14.86 4.38
CA ALA A 274 11.32 -13.92 4.71
C ALA A 274 10.79 -12.50 4.77
N GLY A 275 11.02 -11.81 5.89
CA GLY A 275 10.70 -10.39 6.08
C GLY A 275 11.98 -9.57 6.25
N GLY A 276 11.99 -8.33 5.77
CA GLY A 276 13.09 -7.39 5.98
C GLY A 276 13.04 -6.79 7.40
N ILE A 277 12.04 -5.96 7.67
CA ILE A 277 11.79 -5.34 8.97
C ILE A 277 10.37 -5.70 9.42
N GLY A 278 10.24 -6.49 10.49
CA GLY A 278 8.94 -6.92 11.01
C GLY A 278 8.95 -8.31 11.60
N SER A 279 7.84 -9.01 11.49
CA SER A 279 7.68 -10.34 12.09
C SER A 279 7.10 -11.36 11.10
N VAL A 280 7.52 -12.61 11.27
CA VAL A 280 6.87 -13.79 10.67
C VAL A 280 6.24 -14.59 11.79
N ARG A 281 4.92 -14.73 11.77
CA ARG A 281 4.15 -15.56 12.71
C ARG A 281 3.63 -16.79 12.01
N THR A 282 3.66 -17.92 12.69
CA THR A 282 3.14 -19.18 12.16
C THR A 282 2.28 -19.88 13.20
N GLU A 283 1.17 -20.44 12.76
CA GLU A 283 0.29 -21.28 13.56
C GLU A 283 0.02 -22.57 12.79
N GLY A 284 0.08 -23.73 13.48
CA GLY A 284 -0.10 -25.05 12.85
C GLY A 284 1.06 -25.49 11.93
N LEU A 285 2.19 -24.78 11.95
CA LEU A 285 3.39 -25.07 11.18
C LEU A 285 4.62 -25.21 12.09
N HIS A 286 5.53 -26.09 11.72
CA HIS A 286 6.82 -26.25 12.40
C HIS A 286 8.00 -26.14 11.41
N LYS A 287 9.18 -25.82 11.91
CA LYS A 287 10.37 -25.71 11.05
C LYS A 287 10.99 -27.08 10.80
N GLN A 288 11.21 -27.37 9.51
CA GLN A 288 11.96 -28.52 9.02
C GLN A 288 12.86 -28.07 7.86
N ASP A 289 14.16 -28.32 7.94
CA ASP A 289 15.16 -28.01 6.89
C ASP A 289 15.14 -26.54 6.41
N GLY A 290 14.78 -25.61 7.30
CA GLY A 290 14.72 -24.19 7.00
C GLY A 290 13.37 -23.69 6.49
N GLU A 291 12.43 -24.57 6.16
CA GLU A 291 11.08 -24.26 5.74
C GLU A 291 10.07 -24.45 6.87
N TYR A 292 8.90 -23.83 6.74
CA TYR A 292 7.75 -24.06 7.60
C TYR A 292 6.86 -25.12 6.95
N VAL A 293 6.62 -26.24 7.63
CA VAL A 293 5.78 -27.34 7.11
C VAL A 293 4.67 -27.69 8.08
N ASN A 294 3.56 -28.22 7.57
CA ASN A 294 2.49 -28.78 8.39
C ASN A 294 2.66 -30.29 8.57
N ASP A 295 1.82 -30.90 9.42
CA ASP A 295 1.89 -32.32 9.71
C ASP A 295 1.53 -33.23 8.52
N SER A 296 0.87 -32.71 7.50
CA SER A 296 0.49 -33.41 6.26
C SER A 296 1.57 -33.38 5.18
N TYR A 297 2.65 -32.62 5.38
CA TYR A 297 3.73 -32.51 4.43
C TYR A 297 4.38 -33.88 4.11
N GLY A 298 4.47 -34.20 2.82
CA GLY A 298 4.99 -35.47 2.34
C GLY A 298 4.03 -36.69 2.49
N LYS A 299 2.79 -36.48 2.96
CA LYS A 299 1.80 -37.55 3.23
C LYS A 299 0.59 -37.47 2.31
N THR A 300 0.47 -36.40 1.50
CA THR A 300 -0.69 -36.16 0.64
C THR A 300 -0.31 -36.22 -0.83
N PRO A 301 -1.26 -36.54 -1.75
CA PRO A 301 -0.98 -36.64 -3.17
C PRO A 301 -0.62 -35.29 -3.80
N HIS A 302 -1.16 -34.21 -3.27
CA HIS A 302 -0.91 -32.84 -3.72
C HIS A 302 -0.29 -32.02 -2.60
N LYS A 303 0.45 -30.96 -2.97
CA LYS A 303 1.11 -30.08 -2.03
C LYS A 303 0.93 -28.61 -2.41
N ILE A 304 1.07 -27.74 -1.41
CA ILE A 304 1.21 -26.29 -1.56
C ILE A 304 2.67 -25.93 -1.27
N THR A 305 3.31 -25.27 -2.22
CA THR A 305 4.64 -24.67 -2.03
C THR A 305 4.51 -23.17 -2.04
N LEU A 306 4.89 -22.51 -0.94
CA LEU A 306 4.71 -21.09 -0.71
C LEU A 306 6.05 -20.39 -0.53
N ASP A 307 6.28 -19.30 -1.27
CA ASP A 307 7.41 -18.36 -1.08
C ASP A 307 6.85 -16.96 -0.81
N VAL A 308 7.09 -16.43 0.39
CA VAL A 308 6.63 -15.10 0.81
C VAL A 308 7.82 -14.22 1.15
N GLN A 309 7.94 -13.10 0.45
CA GLN A 309 8.98 -12.10 0.65
C GLN A 309 8.35 -10.75 0.99
N GLY A 310 8.52 -10.29 2.24
CA GLY A 310 8.07 -8.99 2.72
C GLY A 310 9.21 -8.00 2.88
N GLY A 311 8.98 -6.72 2.62
CA GLY A 311 9.94 -5.65 2.92
C GLY A 311 9.82 -5.19 4.36
N ILE A 312 8.74 -4.50 4.71
CA ILE A 312 8.45 -3.98 6.06
C ILE A 312 7.03 -4.39 6.45
N GLY A 313 6.87 -5.12 7.57
CA GLY A 313 5.55 -5.46 8.07
C GLY A 313 5.45 -6.85 8.69
N GLU A 314 4.28 -7.45 8.59
CA GLU A 314 3.97 -8.73 9.22
C GLU A 314 3.54 -9.79 8.20
N ILE A 315 4.05 -10.99 8.35
CA ILE A 315 3.64 -12.17 7.59
C ILE A 315 3.06 -13.16 8.59
N GLU A 316 1.81 -13.57 8.37
CA GLU A 316 1.11 -14.59 9.16
C GLU A 316 0.80 -15.80 8.29
N LEU A 317 1.25 -16.99 8.70
CA LEU A 317 0.94 -18.26 8.07
C LEU A 317 0.12 -19.11 9.05
N LEU A 318 -1.15 -19.35 8.71
CA LEU A 318 -2.11 -20.02 9.57
C LEU A 318 -2.55 -21.34 8.93
N ALA A 319 -2.13 -22.47 9.46
CA ALA A 319 -2.61 -23.78 9.04
C ALA A 319 -3.80 -24.20 9.91
N GLU A 320 -4.98 -24.34 9.31
CA GLU A 320 -6.27 -24.55 9.97
C GLU A 320 -7.13 -25.64 9.26
#